data_4a86f58f95ad9e7270a7bb636a897782
#
_entry.id   4a86f58f95ad9e7270a7bb636a897782
#
_cell.length_a   1.000
_cell.length_b   1.000
_cell.length_c   1.000
_cell.angle_alpha   90.00
_cell.angle_beta   90.00
_cell.angle_gamma   90.00
#
_symmetry.space_group_name_H-M   'P 1'
#
loop_
_entity.id
_entity.type
_entity.pdbx_description
1 polymer ?
#
loop_
_entity_poly.entity_id
_entity_poly.type
_entity_poly.pdbx_seq_one_letter_code
_entity_poly.pdbx_strand_id
1 'polypeptide(L)'
;MKEREIAEKNKILVVRTGSHLYGTNTPESDEDFVGIFMPSEEYVYGFKKVDEVDLSVKDKDENGKNTKDAVDIKYYEFRKFVKLAMDNNPNIIEILFAPKENIVYINEFGTELLEMAKMFPHQGAKQKFMGYALSQKGKLTDNSRIRLLNEINSELKKRN
;
A
#
# COMPACT_ATOMS: atom_id res chain seq x y z
N MET A 1 -2.58 21.24 -4.59
CA MET A 1 -1.35 21.73 -3.94
C MET A 1 -1.45 21.69 -2.42
N LYS A 2 -2.45 22.36 -1.83
CA LYS A 2 -2.58 22.48 -0.37
C LYS A 2 -2.66 21.17 0.41
N GLU A 3 -3.38 20.17 -0.09
CA GLU A 3 -3.51 18.85 0.59
C GLU A 3 -2.20 18.05 0.59
N ARG A 4 -1.43 18.13 -0.51
CA ARG A 4 -0.08 17.54 -0.60
C ARG A 4 0.87 18.11 0.44
N GLU A 5 0.88 19.44 0.58
CA GLU A 5 1.71 20.13 1.55
C GLU A 5 1.33 19.75 3.00
N ILE A 6 0.02 19.62 3.27
CA ILE A 6 -0.48 19.21 4.59
C ILE A 6 -0.04 17.77 4.89
N ALA A 7 -0.20 16.84 3.96
CA ALA A 7 0.20 15.45 4.13
C ALA A 7 1.71 15.32 4.41
N GLU A 8 2.55 16.01 3.63
CA GLU A 8 4.00 15.98 3.83
C GLU A 8 4.46 16.66 5.13
N LYS A 9 3.87 17.80 5.46
CA LYS A 9 4.26 18.57 6.65
C LYS A 9 3.80 17.90 7.94
N ASN A 10 2.61 17.29 7.92
CA ASN A 10 1.96 16.74 9.12
C ASN A 10 2.01 15.20 9.16
N LYS A 11 2.93 14.58 8.41
CA LYS A 11 3.11 13.14 8.45
C LYS A 11 3.52 12.66 9.84
N ILE A 12 2.98 11.53 10.26
CA ILE A 12 3.27 10.91 11.55
C ILE A 12 3.99 9.56 11.40
N LEU A 13 3.72 8.85 10.30
CA LEU A 13 4.34 7.58 9.97
C LEU A 13 4.45 7.46 8.45
N VAL A 14 5.56 6.91 7.95
CA VAL A 14 5.73 6.48 6.55
C VAL A 14 6.40 5.12 6.56
N VAL A 15 5.77 4.15 5.88
CA VAL A 15 6.24 2.77 5.79
C VAL A 15 6.46 2.41 4.33
N ARG A 16 7.59 1.76 4.03
CA ARG A 16 7.83 1.12 2.75
C ARG A 16 7.02 -0.18 2.69
N THR A 17 6.24 -0.33 1.64
CA THR A 17 5.29 -1.42 1.45
C THR A 17 5.60 -2.24 0.20
N GLY A 18 4.61 -2.90 -0.38
CA GLY A 18 4.77 -3.67 -1.62
C GLY A 18 5.76 -4.83 -1.50
N SER A 19 6.51 -5.09 -2.57
CA SER A 19 7.47 -6.19 -2.64
C SER A 19 8.57 -6.09 -1.57
N HIS A 20 8.93 -4.88 -1.18
CA HIS A 20 9.93 -4.61 -0.15
C HIS A 20 9.47 -5.03 1.25
N LEU A 21 8.18 -4.90 1.57
CA LEU A 21 7.64 -5.33 2.86
C LEU A 21 7.71 -6.85 3.04
N TYR A 22 7.57 -7.59 1.95
CA TYR A 22 7.56 -9.05 1.94
C TYR A 22 8.92 -9.68 1.62
N GLY A 23 9.95 -8.87 1.33
CA GLY A 23 11.26 -9.36 0.92
C GLY A 23 11.26 -10.08 -0.43
N THR A 24 10.29 -9.77 -1.30
CA THR A 24 10.15 -10.32 -2.65
C THR A 24 10.62 -9.36 -3.74
N ASN A 25 11.20 -8.23 -3.34
CA ASN A 25 11.70 -7.21 -4.25
C ASN A 25 12.92 -7.70 -5.04
N THR A 26 13.02 -7.19 -6.25
CA THR A 26 14.18 -7.34 -7.15
C THR A 26 14.83 -5.98 -7.35
N PRO A 27 16.04 -5.91 -7.95
CA PRO A 27 16.69 -4.63 -8.28
C PRO A 27 15.87 -3.71 -9.22
N GLU A 28 14.85 -4.27 -9.89
CA GLU A 28 13.97 -3.57 -10.83
C GLU A 28 12.59 -3.29 -10.24
N SER A 29 12.36 -3.63 -8.96
CA SER A 29 11.09 -3.36 -8.28
C SER A 29 10.93 -1.86 -8.04
N ASP A 30 9.72 -1.35 -8.31
CA ASP A 30 9.30 -0.02 -7.90
C ASP A 30 9.24 0.13 -6.37
N GLU A 31 9.25 1.36 -5.91
CA GLU A 31 9.13 1.67 -4.49
C GLU A 31 7.70 2.10 -4.15
N ASP A 32 7.11 1.37 -3.20
CA ASP A 32 5.78 1.64 -2.68
C ASP A 32 5.87 2.18 -1.24
N PHE A 33 5.16 3.25 -0.95
CA PHE A 33 5.08 3.81 0.39
C PHE A 33 3.64 4.09 0.80
N VAL A 34 3.37 3.89 2.06
CA VAL A 34 2.13 4.35 2.69
C VAL A 34 2.49 5.28 3.84
N GLY A 35 1.94 6.48 3.79
CA GLY A 35 2.05 7.48 4.84
C GLY A 35 0.75 7.66 5.60
N ILE A 36 0.88 8.16 6.82
CA ILE A 36 -0.25 8.60 7.65
C ILE A 36 0.04 10.03 8.07
N PHE A 37 -0.94 10.91 7.98
CA PHE A 37 -0.81 12.31 8.39
C PHE A 37 -1.95 12.78 9.26
N MET A 38 -1.65 13.73 10.15
CA MET A 38 -2.64 14.47 10.91
C MET A 38 -3.19 15.61 10.06
N PRO A 39 -4.51 15.73 9.87
CA PRO A 39 -5.07 16.85 9.14
C PRO A 39 -4.94 18.15 9.94
N SER A 40 -4.91 19.28 9.24
CA SER A 40 -5.02 20.59 9.89
C SER A 40 -6.45 20.83 10.43
N GLU A 41 -6.57 21.75 11.38
CA GLU A 41 -7.84 22.04 12.08
C GLU A 41 -9.02 22.34 11.13
N GLU A 42 -8.76 22.97 9.98
CA GLU A 42 -9.78 23.26 8.97
C GLU A 42 -10.43 21.99 8.37
N TYR A 43 -9.73 20.84 8.42
CA TYR A 43 -10.22 19.53 7.98
C TYR A 43 -10.78 18.70 9.14
N VAL A 44 -10.47 19.07 10.39
CA VAL A 44 -11.01 18.41 11.58
C VAL A 44 -12.35 19.03 12.00
N TYR A 45 -12.39 20.36 12.09
CA TYR A 45 -13.53 21.12 12.63
C TYR A 45 -14.30 21.89 11.55
N GLY A 46 -13.73 22.06 10.35
CA GLY A 46 -14.34 22.77 9.24
C GLY A 46 -15.13 21.87 8.30
N PHE A 47 -15.56 22.44 7.18
CA PHE A 47 -16.32 21.75 6.13
C PHE A 47 -15.43 21.04 5.09
N LYS A 48 -14.11 21.26 5.12
CA LYS A 48 -13.18 20.60 4.20
C LYS A 48 -12.99 19.14 4.63
N LYS A 49 -12.83 18.26 3.64
CA LYS A 49 -12.54 16.84 3.85
C LYS A 49 -11.31 16.44 3.06
N VAL A 50 -10.49 15.62 3.65
CA VAL A 50 -9.39 14.92 3.00
C VAL A 50 -9.30 13.54 3.63
N ASP A 51 -9.46 12.51 2.83
CA ASP A 51 -9.38 11.11 3.28
C ASP A 51 -8.02 10.52 2.92
N GLU A 52 -7.53 10.82 1.73
CA GLU A 52 -6.26 10.31 1.21
C GLU A 52 -5.65 11.30 0.23
N VAL A 53 -4.33 11.26 0.10
CA VAL A 53 -3.56 12.07 -0.83
C VAL A 53 -2.60 11.16 -1.59
N ASP A 54 -2.69 11.14 -2.91
CA ASP A 54 -1.78 10.42 -3.79
C ASP A 54 -0.64 11.35 -4.23
N LEU A 55 0.58 10.98 -3.88
CA LEU A 55 1.81 11.69 -4.24
C LEU A 55 2.67 10.88 -5.23
N SER A 56 2.13 9.82 -5.81
CA SER A 56 2.85 8.91 -6.68
C SER A 56 3.47 9.64 -7.87
N VAL A 57 4.69 9.27 -8.19
CA VAL A 57 5.42 9.70 -9.39
C VAL A 57 5.40 8.52 -10.35
N LYS A 58 4.63 8.67 -11.44
CA LYS A 58 4.51 7.64 -12.47
C LYS A 58 5.65 7.78 -13.46
N ASP A 59 6.53 6.80 -13.48
CA ASP A 59 7.50 6.60 -14.53
C ASP A 59 7.23 5.25 -15.18
N LYS A 60 7.01 5.23 -16.50
CA LYS A 60 6.63 4.04 -17.25
C LYS A 60 7.56 3.83 -18.42
N ASP A 61 7.93 2.56 -18.66
CA ASP A 61 8.66 2.14 -19.83
C ASP A 61 7.79 2.16 -21.11
N GLU A 62 8.39 1.86 -22.25
CA GLU A 62 7.74 1.80 -23.58
C GLU A 62 6.57 0.79 -23.62
N ASN A 63 6.55 -0.18 -22.71
CA ASN A 63 5.50 -1.20 -22.58
C ASN A 63 4.42 -0.79 -21.59
N GLY A 64 4.49 0.40 -20.99
CA GLY A 64 3.54 0.91 -20.01
C GLY A 64 3.68 0.30 -18.60
N LYS A 65 4.77 -0.43 -18.32
CA LYS A 65 5.09 -0.98 -17.01
C LYS A 65 5.85 0.07 -16.19
N ASN A 66 5.60 0.14 -14.88
CA ASN A 66 6.35 1.00 -13.98
C ASN A 66 7.85 0.63 -14.05
N THR A 67 8.69 1.66 -14.11
CA THR A 67 10.16 1.52 -14.02
C THR A 67 10.58 1.51 -12.54
N LYS A 68 11.84 1.23 -12.28
CA LYS A 68 12.44 1.33 -10.94
C LYS A 68 12.41 2.75 -10.35
N ASP A 69 12.24 3.77 -11.21
CA ASP A 69 12.17 5.18 -10.80
C ASP A 69 10.72 5.63 -10.54
N ALA A 70 9.74 4.74 -10.77
CA ALA A 70 8.37 4.94 -10.34
C ALA A 70 8.27 4.78 -8.82
N VAL A 71 7.63 5.75 -8.18
CA VAL A 71 7.42 5.76 -6.73
C VAL A 71 5.94 5.92 -6.47
N ASP A 72 5.33 4.92 -5.85
CA ASP A 72 3.94 4.97 -5.44
C ASP A 72 3.84 5.37 -3.97
N ILE A 73 3.33 6.57 -3.71
CA ILE A 73 3.16 7.10 -2.35
C ILE A 73 1.71 7.47 -2.11
N LYS A 74 1.07 6.81 -1.17
CA LYS A 74 -0.28 7.13 -0.73
C LYS A 74 -0.29 7.51 0.74
N TYR A 75 -0.81 8.70 1.04
CA TYR A 75 -1.02 9.16 2.40
C TYR A 75 -2.49 9.03 2.79
N TYR A 76 -2.75 8.45 3.96
CA TYR A 76 -4.07 8.39 4.58
C TYR A 76 -4.18 9.45 5.69
N GLU A 77 -5.29 10.15 5.71
CA GLU A 77 -5.67 10.96 6.87
C GLU A 77 -5.87 10.03 8.08
N PHE A 78 -5.45 10.47 9.26
CA PHE A 78 -5.40 9.64 10.48
C PHE A 78 -6.73 8.95 10.81
N ARG A 79 -7.86 9.66 10.79
CA ARG A 79 -9.18 9.07 11.08
C ARG A 79 -9.59 8.03 10.03
N LYS A 80 -9.27 8.29 8.77
CA LYS A 80 -9.49 7.34 7.68
C LYS A 80 -8.66 6.08 7.88
N PHE A 81 -7.39 6.23 8.24
CA PHE A 81 -6.49 5.12 8.52
C PHE A 81 -7.02 4.28 9.69
N VAL A 82 -7.35 4.91 10.83
CA VAL A 82 -7.90 4.23 12.02
C VAL A 82 -9.19 3.48 11.68
N LYS A 83 -10.10 4.09 10.91
CA LYS A 83 -11.33 3.43 10.47
C LYS A 83 -11.05 2.16 9.66
N LEU A 84 -10.13 2.24 8.70
CA LEU A 84 -9.72 1.07 7.91
C LEU A 84 -9.04 -0.01 8.76
N ALA A 85 -8.25 0.39 9.77
CA ALA A 85 -7.63 -0.54 10.71
C ALA A 85 -8.69 -1.24 11.57
N MET A 86 -9.67 -0.51 12.08
CA MET A 86 -10.81 -1.08 12.81
C MET A 86 -11.65 -2.03 11.95
N ASP A 87 -11.76 -1.77 10.65
CA ASP A 87 -12.40 -2.68 9.69
C ASP A 87 -11.53 -3.90 9.33
N ASN A 88 -10.35 -4.06 9.94
CA ASN A 88 -9.36 -5.10 9.64
C ASN A 88 -8.99 -5.17 8.15
N ASN A 89 -8.82 -4.00 7.51
CA ASN A 89 -8.30 -3.97 6.15
C ASN A 89 -6.89 -4.56 6.13
N PRO A 90 -6.62 -5.65 5.37
CA PRO A 90 -5.34 -6.33 5.41
C PRO A 90 -4.14 -5.43 5.12
N ASN A 91 -4.22 -4.59 4.08
CA ASN A 91 -3.13 -3.69 3.70
C ASN A 91 -2.82 -2.65 4.78
N ILE A 92 -3.81 -2.24 5.56
CA ILE A 92 -3.65 -1.27 6.65
C ILE A 92 -3.12 -1.94 7.92
N ILE A 93 -3.62 -3.14 8.22
CA ILE A 93 -3.11 -3.94 9.36
C ILE A 93 -1.62 -4.26 9.14
N GLU A 94 -1.21 -4.62 7.93
CA GLU A 94 0.20 -4.88 7.61
C GLU A 94 1.12 -3.70 7.91
N ILE A 95 0.66 -2.46 7.71
CA ILE A 95 1.42 -1.24 8.04
C ILE A 95 1.65 -1.12 9.54
N LEU A 96 0.64 -1.43 10.35
CA LEU A 96 0.74 -1.39 11.82
C LEU A 96 1.71 -2.42 12.39
N PHE A 97 1.99 -3.49 11.66
CA PHE A 97 2.92 -4.56 12.05
C PHE A 97 4.18 -4.61 11.19
N ALA A 98 4.45 -3.55 10.43
CA ALA A 98 5.62 -3.49 9.57
C ALA A 98 6.93 -3.61 10.38
N PRO A 99 7.92 -4.36 9.88
CA PRO A 99 9.25 -4.41 10.48
C PRO A 99 9.89 -3.03 10.57
N LYS A 100 10.74 -2.82 11.56
CA LYS A 100 11.41 -1.52 11.82
C LYS A 100 12.21 -1.01 10.62
N GLU A 101 12.83 -1.91 9.88
CA GLU A 101 13.61 -1.61 8.66
C GLU A 101 12.75 -1.05 7.52
N ASN A 102 11.44 -1.27 7.56
CA ASN A 102 10.49 -0.72 6.58
C ASN A 102 9.92 0.64 7.00
N ILE A 103 10.17 1.09 8.24
CA ILE A 103 9.72 2.39 8.72
C ILE A 103 10.68 3.46 8.22
N VAL A 104 10.22 4.29 7.28
CA VAL A 104 11.02 5.36 6.66
C VAL A 104 10.97 6.64 7.47
N TYR A 105 9.83 6.92 8.09
CA TYR A 105 9.63 8.07 8.94
C TYR A 105 8.66 7.73 10.06
N ILE A 106 8.94 8.19 11.27
CA ILE A 106 8.05 8.08 12.42
C ILE A 106 8.30 9.24 13.38
N ASN A 107 7.24 9.81 13.92
CA ASN A 107 7.31 10.77 15.02
C ASN A 107 6.64 10.17 16.28
N GLU A 108 6.47 10.99 17.30
CA GLU A 108 5.89 10.63 18.59
C GLU A 108 4.47 10.03 18.43
N PHE A 109 3.59 10.67 17.64
CA PHE A 109 2.23 10.16 17.38
C PHE A 109 2.23 8.84 16.60
N GLY A 110 3.15 8.70 15.64
CA GLY A 110 3.32 7.44 14.90
C GLY A 110 3.79 6.32 15.81
N THR A 111 4.66 6.62 16.77
CA THR A 111 5.12 5.65 17.78
C THR A 111 3.97 5.18 18.66
N GLU A 112 3.16 6.09 19.19
CA GLU A 112 1.96 5.76 19.99
C GLU A 112 0.98 4.90 19.18
N LEU A 113 0.76 5.23 17.89
CA LEU A 113 -0.10 4.45 17.01
C LEU A 113 0.40 3.00 16.87
N LEU A 114 1.71 2.78 16.66
CA LEU A 114 2.29 1.45 16.54
C LEU A 114 2.26 0.67 17.87
N GLU A 115 2.40 1.33 19.01
CA GLU A 115 2.24 0.70 20.33
C GLU A 115 0.81 0.16 20.53
N MET A 116 -0.20 0.85 19.98
CA MET A 116 -1.59 0.43 19.99
C MET A 116 -1.94 -0.59 18.90
N ALA A 117 -1.02 -0.98 18.02
CA ALA A 117 -1.29 -1.83 16.86
C ALA A 117 -2.06 -3.11 17.20
N LYS A 118 -1.73 -3.75 18.33
CA LYS A 118 -2.36 -5.01 18.78
C LYS A 118 -3.83 -4.86 19.17
N MET A 119 -4.34 -3.65 19.34
CA MET A 119 -5.73 -3.39 19.71
C MET A 119 -6.69 -3.44 18.50
N PHE A 120 -6.18 -3.30 17.27
CA PHE A 120 -6.99 -3.24 16.07
C PHE A 120 -7.50 -4.60 15.57
N PRO A 121 -6.67 -5.69 15.51
CA PRO A 121 -7.15 -6.97 15.02
C PRO A 121 -8.23 -7.56 15.93
N HIS A 122 -9.37 -7.94 15.35
CA HIS A 122 -10.46 -8.62 16.04
C HIS A 122 -10.92 -9.87 15.27
N GLN A 123 -11.94 -10.58 15.75
CA GLN A 123 -12.39 -11.87 15.16
C GLN A 123 -12.69 -11.80 13.66
N GLY A 124 -13.14 -10.65 13.14
CA GLY A 124 -13.37 -10.41 11.71
C GLY A 124 -12.10 -10.41 10.84
N ALA A 125 -10.92 -10.22 11.44
CA ALA A 125 -9.64 -10.20 10.73
C ALA A 125 -9.42 -11.47 9.90
N LYS A 126 -9.68 -12.65 10.48
CA LYS A 126 -9.51 -13.93 9.79
C LYS A 126 -10.25 -14.00 8.46
N GLN A 127 -11.52 -13.58 8.43
CA GLN A 127 -12.33 -13.60 7.20
C GLN A 127 -11.80 -12.59 6.17
N LYS A 128 -11.42 -11.39 6.59
CA LYS A 128 -10.86 -10.36 5.72
C LYS A 128 -9.53 -10.81 5.08
N PHE A 129 -8.61 -11.35 5.88
CA PHE A 129 -7.33 -11.85 5.39
C PHE A 129 -7.48 -13.08 4.49
N MET A 130 -8.38 -14.01 4.82
CA MET A 130 -8.68 -15.15 3.94
C MET A 130 -9.27 -14.70 2.61
N GLY A 131 -10.24 -13.79 2.60
CA GLY A 131 -10.81 -13.23 1.38
C GLY A 131 -9.77 -12.52 0.52
N TYR A 132 -8.89 -11.74 1.13
CA TYR A 132 -7.77 -11.09 0.47
C TYR A 132 -6.81 -12.11 -0.15
N ALA A 133 -6.37 -13.10 0.62
CA ALA A 133 -5.46 -14.16 0.13
C ALA A 133 -6.07 -14.94 -1.04
N LEU A 134 -7.36 -15.30 -0.98
CA LEU A 134 -8.06 -15.98 -2.06
C LEU A 134 -8.12 -15.10 -3.33
N SER A 135 -8.37 -13.80 -3.20
CA SER A 135 -8.39 -12.87 -4.33
C SER A 135 -7.01 -12.75 -4.97
N GLN A 136 -5.93 -12.69 -4.18
CA GLN A 136 -4.56 -12.66 -4.71
C GLN A 136 -4.19 -13.98 -5.40
N LYS A 137 -4.56 -15.12 -4.80
CA LYS A 137 -4.35 -16.44 -5.42
C LYS A 137 -5.07 -16.56 -6.77
N GLY A 138 -6.31 -16.07 -6.88
CA GLY A 138 -7.04 -16.01 -8.15
C GLY A 138 -6.26 -15.25 -9.22
N LYS A 139 -5.76 -14.07 -8.91
CA LYS A 139 -4.94 -13.26 -9.84
C LYS A 139 -3.67 -13.98 -10.29
N LEU A 140 -2.94 -14.62 -9.37
CA LEU A 140 -1.73 -15.40 -9.70
C LEU A 140 -2.07 -16.60 -10.60
N THR A 141 -3.15 -17.31 -10.33
CA THR A 141 -3.58 -18.46 -11.12
C THR A 141 -3.97 -18.05 -12.53
N ASP A 142 -4.69 -16.95 -12.69
CA ASP A 142 -5.09 -16.44 -13.99
C ASP A 142 -3.89 -16.00 -14.83
N ASN A 143 -2.95 -15.26 -14.24
CA ASN A 143 -1.72 -14.86 -14.93
C ASN A 143 -0.85 -16.07 -15.34
N SER A 144 -0.77 -17.10 -14.51
CA SER A 144 -0.03 -18.32 -14.83
C SER A 144 -0.67 -19.09 -15.97
N ARG A 145 -2.01 -19.17 -16.02
CA ARG A 145 -2.74 -19.79 -17.13
C ARG A 145 -2.56 -19.02 -18.44
N ILE A 146 -2.61 -17.70 -18.41
CA ILE A 146 -2.39 -16.86 -19.59
C ILE A 146 -0.97 -17.05 -20.12
N ARG A 147 0.05 -17.07 -19.26
CA ARG A 147 1.44 -17.35 -19.66
C ARG A 147 1.57 -18.71 -20.34
N LEU A 148 1.03 -19.76 -19.71
CA LEU A 148 1.07 -21.12 -20.25
C LEU A 148 0.38 -21.21 -21.62
N LEU A 149 -0.80 -20.58 -21.79
CA LEU A 149 -1.50 -20.54 -23.07
C LEU A 149 -0.69 -19.81 -24.14
N ASN A 150 -0.03 -18.71 -23.79
CA ASN A 150 0.81 -17.96 -24.73
C ASN A 150 2.04 -18.78 -25.14
N GLU A 151 2.68 -19.51 -24.23
CA GLU A 151 3.78 -20.43 -24.53
C GLU A 151 3.34 -21.55 -25.48
N ILE A 152 2.24 -22.22 -25.17
CA ILE A 152 1.67 -23.29 -26.03
C ILE A 152 1.37 -22.74 -27.42
N ASN A 153 0.74 -21.59 -27.54
CA ASN A 153 0.42 -20.96 -28.83
C ASN A 153 1.68 -20.60 -29.62
N SER A 154 2.74 -20.13 -28.94
CA SER A 154 4.01 -19.80 -29.59
C SER A 154 4.69 -21.06 -30.15
N GLU A 155 4.67 -22.17 -29.41
CA GLU A 155 5.24 -23.44 -29.87
C GLU A 155 4.46 -24.07 -31.02
N LEU A 156 3.12 -23.98 -31.01
CA LEU A 156 2.29 -24.45 -32.12
C LEU A 156 2.53 -23.67 -33.42
N LYS A 157 2.77 -22.35 -33.33
CA LYS A 157 3.11 -21.50 -34.47
C LYS A 157 4.50 -21.80 -35.08
N LYS A 158 5.44 -22.33 -34.31
CA LYS A 158 6.77 -22.73 -34.80
C LYS A 158 6.78 -24.07 -35.55
N ARG A 159 5.73 -24.88 -35.35
CA ARG A 159 5.61 -26.22 -35.93
C ARG A 159 4.79 -26.26 -37.22
N ASN A 160 4.14 -25.14 -37.57
CA ASN A 160 3.46 -24.91 -38.85
C ASN A 160 4.28 -24.01 -39.78
#